data_86dd5bc740f263ef09f86a6686eda16c
#
_entry.id   86dd5bc740f263ef09f86a6686eda16c
#
_cell.length_a   1.000
_cell.length_b   1.000
_cell.length_c   1.000
_cell.angle_alpha   90.00
_cell.angle_beta   90.00
_cell.angle_gamma   90.00
#
_symmetry.space_group_name_H-M   'P 1'
#
loop_
_entity.id
_entity.type
_entity.pdbx_description
1 polymer ?
#
loop_
_entity_poly.entity_id
_entity_poly.type
_entity_poly.pdbx_seq_one_letter_code
_entity_poly.pdbx_strand_id
1 'polypeptide(L)'
;EDFIKDLFYSAETKLGRVYVQEEILTNENEVTILDYERASHIIEEAEHIAVGMCYCRHKMQHVGKACDAPMDICMTFNGTANSLIKNNYARRIDASECKELLHQAYEHNLVQCGENVRQGVNFICNCCGCCCEALLAAKKFGNLHPVATTSFIPNINDKTCVKCEKCIKACPIGAIS
;
A
#
# COMPACT_ATOMS: atom_id res chain seq x y z
N GLU A 1 -8.07 5.73 21.04
CA GLU A 1 -8.71 6.50 19.96
C GLU A 1 -7.93 7.78 19.65
N ASP A 2 -7.55 8.53 20.67
CA ASP A 2 -6.84 9.81 20.53
C ASP A 2 -5.44 9.63 19.92
N PHE A 3 -4.68 8.60 20.32
CA PHE A 3 -3.38 8.28 19.74
C PHE A 3 -3.42 8.07 18.21
N ILE A 4 -4.45 7.39 17.69
CA ILE A 4 -4.60 7.17 16.23
C ILE A 4 -4.93 8.48 15.52
N LYS A 5 -5.76 9.33 16.14
CA LYS A 5 -6.06 10.66 15.62
C LYS A 5 -4.79 11.52 15.57
N ASP A 6 -4.04 11.55 16.66
CA ASP A 6 -2.79 12.32 16.72
C ASP A 6 -1.78 11.83 15.69
N LEU A 7 -1.60 10.52 15.56
CA LEU A 7 -0.63 9.93 14.63
C LEU A 7 -0.96 10.22 13.15
N PHE A 8 -2.22 10.10 12.75
CA PHE A 8 -2.60 10.16 11.34
C PHE A 8 -3.20 11.49 10.90
N TYR A 9 -3.69 12.31 11.82
CA TYR A 9 -4.49 13.48 11.47
C TYR A 9 -3.98 14.81 12.00
N SER A 10 -3.12 14.84 13.02
CA SER A 10 -2.62 16.09 13.60
C SER A 10 -1.66 16.85 12.69
N ALA A 11 -0.93 16.15 11.82
CA ALA A 11 0.04 16.77 10.91
C ALA A 11 -0.62 17.18 9.59
N GLU A 12 -0.27 18.37 9.08
CA GLU A 12 -0.66 18.85 7.76
C GLU A 12 -0.11 17.93 6.66
N THR A 13 1.17 17.57 6.77
CA THR A 13 1.81 16.60 5.87
C THR A 13 1.61 15.19 6.39
N LYS A 14 1.01 14.32 5.58
CA LYS A 14 0.78 12.91 5.95
C LYS A 14 2.08 12.12 5.90
N LEU A 15 2.26 11.20 6.86
CA LEU A 15 3.46 10.36 6.97
C LEU A 15 3.55 9.32 5.84
N GLY A 16 2.42 8.81 5.41
CA GLY A 16 2.32 7.81 4.35
C GLY A 16 1.57 8.29 3.13
N ARG A 17 1.76 7.59 2.02
CA ARG A 17 1.04 7.79 0.75
C ARG A 17 0.59 6.46 0.16
N VAL A 18 -0.43 6.52 -0.69
CA VAL A 18 -0.83 5.44 -1.59
C VAL A 18 -0.10 5.62 -2.91
N TYR A 19 0.45 4.55 -3.45
CA TYR A 19 1.01 4.52 -4.81
C TYR A 19 -0.08 4.25 -5.86
N VAL A 20 0.22 4.64 -7.10
CA VAL A 20 -0.63 4.33 -8.25
C VAL A 20 -0.61 2.82 -8.49
N GLN A 21 -1.75 2.27 -8.85
CA GLN A 21 -1.86 0.87 -9.28
C GLN A 21 -1.41 0.79 -10.73
N GLU A 22 -0.14 0.44 -10.97
CA GLU A 22 0.50 0.52 -12.29
C GLU A 22 -0.10 -0.45 -13.31
N GLU A 23 -0.66 -1.58 -12.87
CA GLU A 23 -1.30 -2.59 -13.73
C GLU A 23 -2.54 -2.09 -14.49
N ILE A 24 -3.13 -0.98 -14.05
CA ILE A 24 -4.31 -0.39 -14.71
C ILE A 24 -3.97 0.80 -15.60
N LEU A 25 -2.69 1.19 -15.70
CA LEU A 25 -2.27 2.33 -16.49
C LEU A 25 -2.34 2.02 -17.98
N THR A 26 -2.73 3.05 -18.73
CA THR A 26 -2.68 3.06 -20.19
C THR A 26 -1.61 4.04 -20.67
N ASN A 27 -1.10 3.87 -21.88
CA ASN A 27 -0.10 4.77 -22.46
C ASN A 27 -0.48 6.25 -22.41
N GLU A 28 -1.78 6.56 -22.42
CA GLU A 28 -2.27 7.94 -22.31
C GLU A 28 -2.14 8.51 -20.90
N ASN A 29 -2.23 7.66 -19.87
CA ASN A 29 -2.16 8.04 -18.47
C ASN A 29 -0.74 8.02 -17.92
N GLU A 30 0.14 7.23 -18.50
CA GLU A 30 1.50 6.97 -18.01
C GLU A 30 2.37 8.24 -17.97
N VAL A 31 2.19 9.13 -18.95
CA VAL A 31 2.97 10.38 -19.08
C VAL A 31 2.74 11.38 -17.95
N THR A 32 1.63 11.26 -17.22
CA THR A 32 1.25 12.21 -16.16
C THR A 32 1.60 11.75 -14.76
N ILE A 33 2.13 10.52 -14.60
CA ILE A 33 2.44 9.94 -13.29
C ILE A 33 3.87 10.28 -12.93
N LEU A 34 4.05 10.86 -11.77
CA LEU A 34 5.36 11.23 -11.26
C LEU A 34 6.08 9.99 -10.70
N ASP A 35 7.39 9.90 -10.90
CA ASP A 35 8.20 8.74 -10.51
C ASP A 35 8.02 8.33 -9.05
N TYR A 36 7.92 9.30 -8.13
CA TYR A 36 7.69 9.04 -6.70
C TYR A 36 6.27 8.55 -6.36
N GLU A 37 5.36 8.45 -7.34
CA GLU A 37 4.03 7.84 -7.22
C GLU A 37 4.01 6.39 -7.71
N ARG A 38 5.13 5.88 -8.26
CA ARG A 38 5.27 4.55 -8.86
C ARG A 38 6.10 3.64 -7.97
N ALA A 39 5.51 2.54 -7.56
CA ALA A 39 6.22 1.52 -6.78
C ALA A 39 7.34 0.85 -7.59
N SER A 40 7.14 0.65 -8.89
CA SER A 40 8.15 0.06 -9.80
C SER A 40 9.42 0.88 -9.85
N HIS A 41 9.32 2.20 -9.92
CA HIS A 41 10.47 3.10 -9.93
C HIS A 41 11.30 3.00 -8.63
N ILE A 42 10.63 2.95 -7.48
CA ILE A 42 11.29 2.77 -6.18
C ILE A 42 12.08 1.46 -6.15
N ILE A 43 11.51 0.39 -6.70
CA ILE A 43 12.15 -0.93 -6.76
C ILE A 43 13.38 -0.89 -7.67
N GLU A 44 13.31 -0.20 -8.81
CA GLU A 44 14.40 -0.11 -9.79
C GLU A 44 15.59 0.70 -9.28
N GLU A 45 15.35 1.74 -8.48
CA GLU A 45 16.41 2.57 -7.90
C GLU A 45 17.03 1.99 -6.62
N ALA A 46 16.43 0.96 -6.04
CA ALA A 46 16.89 0.42 -4.77
C ALA A 46 18.17 -0.43 -4.93
N GLU A 47 19.21 -0.12 -4.14
CA GLU A 47 20.43 -0.93 -4.06
C GLU A 47 20.21 -2.25 -3.31
N HIS A 48 19.33 -2.22 -2.31
CA HIS A 48 19.02 -3.37 -1.46
C HIS A 48 17.52 -3.49 -1.25
N ILE A 49 17.00 -4.68 -1.45
CA ILE A 49 15.58 -4.97 -1.28
C ILE A 49 15.42 -6.17 -0.35
N ALA A 50 14.45 -6.10 0.54
CA ALA A 50 14.06 -7.22 1.38
C ALA A 50 12.55 -7.31 1.51
N VAL A 51 12.06 -8.54 1.70
CA VAL A 51 10.68 -8.82 2.06
C VAL A 51 10.61 -9.34 3.47
N GLY A 52 9.64 -8.87 4.20
CA GLY A 52 9.36 -9.29 5.57
C GLY A 52 7.88 -9.50 5.83
N MET A 53 7.60 -10.02 7.00
CA MET A 53 6.26 -10.31 7.47
C MET A 53 5.44 -9.03 7.65
N CYS A 54 4.19 -9.06 7.20
CA CYS A 54 3.25 -7.97 7.43
C CYS A 54 2.88 -7.85 8.92
N TYR A 55 3.42 -6.85 9.60
CA TYR A 55 3.19 -6.62 11.02
C TYR A 55 1.70 -6.47 11.37
N CYS A 56 0.95 -5.75 10.55
CA CYS A 56 -0.49 -5.51 10.80
C CYS A 56 -1.30 -6.81 10.75
N ARG A 57 -1.05 -7.69 9.75
CA ARG A 57 -1.73 -9.00 9.67
C ARG A 57 -1.29 -9.92 10.80
N HIS A 58 0.00 -9.97 11.10
CA HIS A 58 0.54 -10.74 12.21
C HIS A 58 -0.11 -10.34 13.54
N LYS A 59 -0.17 -9.03 13.83
CA LYS A 59 -0.90 -8.52 15.00
C LYS A 59 -2.36 -9.01 15.01
N MET A 60 -3.05 -8.95 13.87
CA MET A 60 -4.44 -9.37 13.76
C MET A 60 -4.63 -10.88 13.88
N GLN A 61 -3.63 -11.71 13.55
CA GLN A 61 -3.65 -13.15 13.84
C GLN A 61 -3.74 -13.43 15.33
N HIS A 62 -2.97 -12.71 16.16
CA HIS A 62 -2.99 -12.88 17.61
C HIS A 62 -4.35 -12.55 18.25
N VAL A 63 -5.17 -11.76 17.60
CA VAL A 63 -6.52 -11.43 18.06
C VAL A 63 -7.63 -12.16 17.28
N GLY A 64 -7.27 -13.13 16.44
CA GLY A 64 -8.22 -13.95 15.68
C GLY A 64 -9.02 -13.18 14.61
N LYS A 65 -8.46 -12.09 14.07
CA LYS A 65 -9.14 -11.20 13.10
C LYS A 65 -8.34 -10.97 11.80
N ALA A 66 -7.28 -11.72 11.56
CA ALA A 66 -6.51 -11.62 10.32
C ALA A 66 -7.31 -12.10 9.12
N CYS A 67 -6.99 -11.57 7.93
CA CYS A 67 -7.46 -12.09 6.65
C CYS A 67 -6.45 -13.09 6.08
N ASP A 68 -6.85 -13.77 4.99
CA ASP A 68 -6.05 -14.79 4.29
C ASP A 68 -5.05 -14.19 3.26
N ALA A 69 -4.89 -12.86 3.22
CA ALA A 69 -3.92 -12.23 2.33
C ALA A 69 -2.48 -12.62 2.69
N PRO A 70 -1.54 -12.65 1.72
CA PRO A 70 -0.16 -13.07 1.95
C PRO A 70 0.49 -12.35 3.12
N MET A 71 1.24 -13.10 3.94
CA MET A 71 1.91 -12.57 5.12
C MET A 71 3.26 -11.93 4.75
N ASP A 72 4.06 -12.60 3.92
CA ASP A 72 5.40 -12.15 3.52
C ASP A 72 5.31 -11.27 2.26
N ILE A 73 4.89 -10.02 2.44
CA ILE A 73 4.60 -9.10 1.35
C ILE A 73 4.92 -7.64 1.68
N CYS A 74 5.50 -7.37 2.84
CA CYS A 74 5.98 -6.03 3.19
C CYS A 74 7.42 -5.88 2.72
N MET A 75 7.66 -4.90 1.86
CA MET A 75 8.94 -4.65 1.21
C MET A 75 9.68 -3.53 1.93
N THR A 76 11.00 -3.69 2.06
CA THR A 76 11.88 -2.65 2.61
C THR A 76 13.07 -2.44 1.69
N PHE A 77 13.65 -1.23 1.74
CA PHE A 77 14.67 -0.79 0.80
C PHE A 77 15.91 -0.26 1.48
N ASN A 78 17.05 -0.37 0.80
CA ASN A 78 18.33 0.26 1.12
C ASN A 78 18.80 -0.01 2.57
N GLY A 79 19.04 1.04 3.33
CA GLY A 79 19.54 0.96 4.72
C GLY A 79 18.59 0.17 5.63
N THR A 80 17.27 0.37 5.49
CA THR A 80 16.25 -0.37 6.25
C THR A 80 16.25 -1.84 5.91
N ALA A 81 16.32 -2.21 4.62
CA ALA A 81 16.45 -3.59 4.18
C ALA A 81 17.67 -4.27 4.79
N ASN A 82 18.83 -3.62 4.69
CA ASN A 82 20.07 -4.16 5.27
C ASN A 82 19.99 -4.37 6.78
N SER A 83 19.38 -3.43 7.51
CA SER A 83 19.19 -3.56 8.96
C SER A 83 18.30 -4.76 9.31
N LEU A 84 17.17 -4.91 8.62
CA LEU A 84 16.24 -6.02 8.89
C LEU A 84 16.82 -7.38 8.50
N ILE A 85 17.57 -7.47 7.40
CA ILE A 85 18.26 -8.68 6.99
C ILE A 85 19.30 -9.11 8.05
N LYS A 86 20.14 -8.18 8.52
CA LYS A 86 21.17 -8.44 9.55
C LYS A 86 20.57 -8.96 10.85
N ASN A 87 19.36 -8.55 11.18
CA ASN A 87 18.65 -8.94 12.40
C ASN A 87 17.66 -10.10 12.18
N ASN A 88 17.66 -10.75 11.01
CA ASN A 88 16.78 -11.87 10.65
C ASN A 88 15.28 -11.54 10.71
N TYR A 89 14.90 -10.29 10.47
CA TYR A 89 13.49 -9.86 10.38
C TYR A 89 12.97 -9.79 8.96
N ALA A 90 13.86 -9.83 7.96
CA ALA A 90 13.49 -9.81 6.56
C ALA A 90 14.45 -10.67 5.73
N ARG A 91 13.96 -11.18 4.61
CA ARG A 91 14.72 -11.95 3.62
C ARG A 91 15.12 -11.03 2.47
N ARG A 92 16.38 -11.12 2.03
CA ARG A 92 16.86 -10.41 0.83
C ARG A 92 16.16 -10.97 -0.41
N ILE A 93 15.74 -10.08 -1.29
CA ILE A 93 15.17 -10.39 -2.60
C ILE A 93 15.80 -9.48 -3.66
N ASP A 94 15.63 -9.82 -4.93
CA ASP A 94 15.99 -8.97 -6.06
C ASP A 94 14.78 -8.15 -6.57
N ALA A 95 15.02 -7.28 -7.55
CA ALA A 95 13.99 -6.43 -8.12
C ALA A 95 12.90 -7.22 -8.86
N SER A 96 13.27 -8.35 -9.49
CA SER A 96 12.30 -9.20 -10.20
C SER A 96 11.32 -9.83 -9.22
N GLU A 97 11.82 -10.47 -8.17
CA GLU A 97 10.98 -11.06 -7.13
C GLU A 97 10.13 -9.98 -6.42
N CYS A 98 10.69 -8.79 -6.20
CA CYS A 98 9.95 -7.69 -5.60
C CYS A 98 8.75 -7.25 -6.47
N LYS A 99 8.92 -7.16 -7.80
CA LYS A 99 7.84 -6.87 -8.75
C LYS A 99 6.79 -7.98 -8.81
N GLU A 100 7.20 -9.25 -8.72
CA GLU A 100 6.27 -10.38 -8.63
C GLU A 100 5.40 -10.32 -7.38
N LEU A 101 6.00 -9.98 -6.23
CA LEU A 101 5.25 -9.77 -4.99
C LEU A 101 4.32 -8.56 -5.05
N LEU A 102 4.72 -7.51 -5.78
CA LEU A 102 3.87 -6.35 -6.01
C LEU A 102 2.64 -6.72 -6.84
N HIS A 103 2.85 -7.52 -7.90
CA HIS A 103 1.76 -8.05 -8.72
C HIS A 103 0.85 -9.00 -7.92
N GLN A 104 1.42 -9.87 -7.10
CA GLN A 104 0.64 -10.70 -6.17
C GLN A 104 -0.23 -9.85 -5.23
N ALA A 105 0.30 -8.73 -4.75
CA ALA A 105 -0.47 -7.79 -3.93
C ALA A 105 -1.68 -7.21 -4.71
N TYR A 106 -1.50 -6.89 -5.98
CA TYR A 106 -2.58 -6.45 -6.86
C TYR A 106 -3.67 -7.51 -7.01
N GLU A 107 -3.31 -8.77 -7.28
CA GLU A 107 -4.27 -9.88 -7.40
C GLU A 107 -5.10 -10.10 -6.12
N HIS A 108 -4.52 -9.78 -4.96
CA HIS A 108 -5.19 -9.81 -3.66
C HIS A 108 -5.94 -8.51 -3.31
N ASN A 109 -6.07 -7.56 -4.23
CA ASN A 109 -6.69 -6.25 -4.01
C ASN A 109 -6.08 -5.49 -2.81
N LEU A 110 -4.77 -5.59 -2.62
CA LEU A 110 -4.06 -4.88 -1.57
C LEU A 110 -3.68 -3.47 -2.04
N VAL A 111 -3.72 -2.52 -1.13
CA VAL A 111 -3.33 -1.13 -1.39
C VAL A 111 -1.83 -0.99 -1.18
N GLN A 112 -1.13 -0.54 -2.20
CA GLN A 112 0.30 -0.23 -2.13
C GLN A 112 0.50 1.10 -1.41
N CYS A 113 1.09 1.04 -0.23
CA CYS A 113 1.31 2.20 0.64
C CYS A 113 2.79 2.30 1.01
N GLY A 114 3.31 3.50 1.12
CA GLY A 114 4.66 3.73 1.61
C GLY A 114 4.83 5.09 2.25
N GLU A 115 6.06 5.51 2.46
CA GLU A 115 6.36 6.82 3.00
C GLU A 115 5.99 7.94 2.03
N ASN A 116 5.50 9.05 2.55
CA ASN A 116 5.17 10.24 1.76
C ASN A 116 6.43 11.10 1.54
N VAL A 117 7.43 10.53 0.90
CA VAL A 117 8.69 11.19 0.53
C VAL A 117 8.92 11.10 -0.98
N ARG A 118 9.69 12.02 -1.54
CA ARG A 118 10.01 12.03 -2.98
C ARG A 118 11.19 11.13 -3.33
N GLN A 119 12.08 10.90 -2.38
CA GLN A 119 13.31 10.12 -2.56
C GLN A 119 13.62 9.35 -1.28
N GLY A 120 14.35 8.24 -1.42
CA GLY A 120 14.83 7.46 -0.28
C GLY A 120 13.73 6.74 0.49
N VAL A 121 12.73 6.23 -0.22
CA VAL A 121 11.66 5.41 0.36
C VAL A 121 12.27 4.20 1.08
N ASN A 122 11.89 3.98 2.33
CA ASN A 122 12.39 2.88 3.14
C ASN A 122 11.51 1.63 3.08
N PHE A 123 10.22 1.77 2.78
CA PHE A 123 9.31 0.62 2.71
C PHE A 123 8.14 0.84 1.76
N ILE A 124 7.63 -0.26 1.22
CA ILE A 124 6.31 -0.37 0.59
C ILE A 124 5.54 -1.47 1.32
N CYS A 125 4.38 -1.09 1.86
CA CYS A 125 3.42 -2.01 2.45
C CYS A 125 2.34 -2.37 1.42
N ASN A 126 1.84 -3.60 1.48
CA ASN A 126 0.70 -4.06 0.70
C ASN A 126 -0.49 -4.31 1.65
N CYS A 127 -1.34 -3.31 1.76
CA CYS A 127 -2.29 -3.15 2.86
C CYS A 127 -3.69 -3.67 2.54
N CYS A 128 -4.31 -4.39 3.46
CA CYS A 128 -5.72 -4.77 3.40
C CYS A 128 -6.55 -3.86 4.33
N GLY A 129 -7.80 -3.62 3.95
CA GLY A 129 -8.71 -2.77 4.72
C GLY A 129 -9.24 -3.38 6.03
N CYS A 130 -8.84 -4.62 6.37
CA CYS A 130 -9.27 -5.31 7.59
C CYS A 130 -8.18 -5.40 8.66
N CYS A 131 -6.89 -5.25 8.30
CA CYS A 131 -5.78 -5.39 9.24
C CYS A 131 -4.92 -4.13 9.36
N CYS A 132 -4.76 -3.35 8.27
CA CYS A 132 -3.92 -2.16 8.26
C CYS A 132 -4.50 -1.04 9.12
N GLU A 133 -3.73 -0.53 10.08
CA GLU A 133 -4.21 0.53 10.98
C GLU A 133 -4.55 1.82 10.26
N ALA A 134 -3.78 2.20 9.23
CA ALA A 134 -4.08 3.39 8.44
C ALA A 134 -5.40 3.27 7.67
N LEU A 135 -5.67 2.12 7.04
CA LEU A 135 -6.92 1.89 6.31
C LEU A 135 -8.12 1.69 7.26
N LEU A 136 -7.91 1.09 8.42
CA LEU A 136 -8.94 1.02 9.48
C LEU A 136 -9.26 2.41 10.02
N ALA A 137 -8.25 3.28 10.18
CA ALA A 137 -8.45 4.68 10.56
C ALA A 137 -9.26 5.43 9.49
N ALA A 138 -8.96 5.24 8.19
CA ALA A 138 -9.73 5.81 7.09
C ALA A 138 -11.20 5.38 7.12
N LYS A 139 -11.48 4.10 7.37
CA LYS A 139 -12.85 3.58 7.54
C LYS A 139 -13.58 4.20 8.73
N LYS A 140 -12.88 4.31 9.86
CA LYS A 140 -13.50 4.73 11.13
C LYS A 140 -13.77 6.22 11.18
N PHE A 141 -12.86 7.03 10.63
CA PHE A 141 -12.92 8.50 10.75
C PHE A 141 -13.36 9.20 9.47
N GLY A 142 -13.79 8.45 8.45
CA GLY A 142 -14.42 8.97 7.24
C GLY A 142 -13.55 9.97 6.47
N ASN A 143 -13.96 11.25 6.47
CA ASN A 143 -13.35 12.32 5.68
C ASN A 143 -11.91 12.70 6.04
N LEU A 144 -11.34 12.10 7.07
CA LEU A 144 -9.97 12.36 7.47
C LEU A 144 -9.03 11.45 6.69
N HIS A 145 -8.21 12.01 5.83
CA HIS A 145 -7.24 11.29 5.02
C HIS A 145 -6.00 10.91 5.87
N PRO A 146 -5.85 9.66 6.33
CA PRO A 146 -4.70 9.25 7.16
C PRO A 146 -3.40 9.16 6.36
N VAL A 147 -3.52 8.98 5.04
CA VAL A 147 -2.41 8.90 4.10
C VAL A 147 -2.67 9.84 2.91
N ALA A 148 -1.61 10.33 2.28
CA ALA A 148 -1.72 11.07 1.02
C ALA A 148 -2.20 10.11 -0.08
N THR A 149 -3.16 10.56 -0.87
CA THR A 149 -3.70 9.80 -2.00
C THR A 149 -2.94 10.13 -3.29
N THR A 150 -3.13 9.31 -4.32
CA THR A 150 -2.64 9.61 -5.68
C THR A 150 -3.46 10.73 -6.31
N SER A 151 -2.96 11.28 -7.42
CA SER A 151 -3.67 12.27 -8.23
C SER A 151 -4.81 11.66 -9.07
N PHE A 152 -5.05 10.35 -8.96
CA PHE A 152 -6.06 9.62 -9.72
C PHE A 152 -7.26 9.27 -8.87
N ILE A 153 -8.44 9.44 -9.45
CA ILE A 153 -9.73 9.08 -8.84
C ILE A 153 -10.37 8.01 -9.71
N PRO A 154 -10.80 6.87 -9.13
CA PRO A 154 -11.53 5.85 -9.88
C PRO A 154 -12.82 6.42 -10.44
N ASN A 155 -13.07 6.18 -11.72
CA ASN A 155 -14.29 6.60 -12.40
C ASN A 155 -15.06 5.38 -12.89
N ILE A 156 -16.34 5.31 -12.53
CA ILE A 156 -17.26 4.27 -12.98
C ILE A 156 -18.06 4.82 -14.18
N ASN A 157 -17.90 4.18 -15.33
CA ASN A 157 -18.67 4.57 -16.51
C ASN A 157 -20.09 3.98 -16.42
N ASP A 158 -21.05 4.83 -16.15
CA ASP A 158 -22.48 4.44 -15.99
C ASP A 158 -23.07 3.74 -17.21
N LYS A 159 -22.56 4.02 -18.43
CA LYS A 159 -23.06 3.39 -19.67
C LYS A 159 -22.61 1.94 -19.82
N THR A 160 -21.48 1.55 -19.23
CA THR A 160 -20.93 0.20 -19.31
C THR A 160 -21.04 -0.56 -17.99
N CYS A 161 -21.46 0.10 -16.92
CA CYS A 161 -21.65 -0.50 -15.61
C CYS A 161 -22.80 -1.50 -15.62
N VAL A 162 -22.49 -2.77 -15.33
CA VAL A 162 -23.48 -3.85 -15.22
C VAL A 162 -23.95 -4.09 -13.77
N LYS A 163 -23.60 -3.21 -12.85
CA LYS A 163 -23.96 -3.27 -11.42
C LYS A 163 -23.57 -4.57 -10.73
N CYS A 164 -22.42 -5.15 -11.08
CA CYS A 164 -21.95 -6.42 -10.54
C CYS A 164 -21.31 -6.30 -9.13
N GLU A 165 -21.22 -5.10 -8.58
CA GLU A 165 -20.67 -4.79 -7.25
C GLU A 165 -19.19 -5.18 -7.01
N LYS A 166 -18.44 -5.56 -8.04
CA LYS A 166 -17.02 -5.93 -7.90
C LYS A 166 -16.18 -4.78 -7.34
N CYS A 167 -16.43 -3.54 -7.80
CA CYS A 167 -15.74 -2.34 -7.32
C CYS A 167 -16.06 -2.06 -5.83
N ILE A 168 -17.30 -2.25 -5.39
CA ILE A 168 -17.72 -2.09 -4.00
C ILE A 168 -16.98 -3.09 -3.11
N LYS A 169 -16.96 -4.37 -3.53
CA LYS A 169 -16.28 -5.45 -2.79
C LYS A 169 -14.76 -5.32 -2.75
N ALA A 170 -14.17 -4.79 -3.83
CA ALA A 170 -12.73 -4.56 -3.93
C ALA A 170 -12.27 -3.32 -3.13
N CYS A 171 -13.15 -2.36 -2.84
CA CYS A 171 -12.78 -1.14 -2.15
C CYS A 171 -12.36 -1.42 -0.69
N PRO A 172 -11.08 -1.26 -0.32
CA PRO A 172 -10.58 -1.65 1.00
C PRO A 172 -11.09 -0.76 2.14
N ILE A 173 -11.58 0.44 1.81
CA ILE A 173 -12.10 1.40 2.80
C ILE A 173 -13.62 1.57 2.71
N GLY A 174 -14.30 0.88 1.77
CA GLY A 174 -15.75 0.97 1.60
C GLY A 174 -16.23 2.35 1.12
N ALA A 175 -15.45 3.04 0.30
CA ALA A 175 -15.77 4.37 -0.22
C ALA A 175 -16.65 4.36 -1.48
N ILE A 176 -16.97 3.19 -2.01
CA ILE A 176 -17.82 3.02 -3.20
C ILE A 176 -19.16 2.41 -2.75
N SER A 177 -20.25 3.04 -3.12
CA SER A 177 -21.63 2.62 -2.82
C SER A 177 -22.46 2.49 -4.08
#